data_8cffc4f383622f80cb523fc108e03d49
#
_entry.id   8cffc4f383622f80cb523fc108e03d49
#
_cell.length_a   1.000
_cell.length_b   1.000
_cell.length_c   1.000
_cell.angle_alpha   90.00
_cell.angle_beta   90.00
_cell.angle_gamma   90.00
#
_symmetry.space_group_name_H-M   'P 1'
#
loop_
_entity.id
_entity.type
_entity.pdbx_description
1 polymer ?
#
loop_
_entity_poly.entity_id
_entity_poly.type
_entity_poly.pdbx_seq_one_letter_code
_entity_poly.pdbx_strand_id
1 'polypeptide(L)'
;MLRVILMATDDLSQAYNSPNFDPEALLGTIISADDPDRALIESWAANVDGAILDVGSGTGRWTGHLASLGHQIEGLEPATRLVELARQTHPSVTFHHGTITDLSDSPKRWAGLLAWYSLIHLGPDELPAALAALRAVAKDDGILLMSFFSGPRLEPLHHPVATAYQWPLPDLARALEDAGFQVTSSHWDPRFPHAYLTAEASKQNLA
;
A
#
# COMPACT_ATOMS: atom_id res chain seq x y z
N MET A 1 13.86 -6.16 16.89
CA MET A 1 13.39 -5.89 15.54
C MET A 1 11.90 -5.50 15.50
N LEU A 2 10.98 -6.32 16.02
CA LEU A 2 9.53 -5.98 16.08
C LEU A 2 9.21 -4.66 16.81
N ARG A 3 9.97 -4.29 17.83
CA ARG A 3 9.75 -3.10 18.65
C ARG A 3 10.12 -1.77 17.94
N VAL A 4 11.01 -1.79 16.95
CA VAL A 4 11.39 -0.60 16.16
C VAL A 4 10.32 -0.30 15.13
N ILE A 5 9.75 -1.33 14.50
CA ILE A 5 8.68 -1.19 13.50
C ILE A 5 7.39 -0.66 14.14
N LEU A 6 7.05 -1.13 15.36
CA LEU A 6 5.91 -0.64 16.13
C LEU A 6 6.05 0.84 16.49
N MET A 7 7.26 1.33 16.83
CA MET A 7 7.48 2.73 17.21
C MET A 7 7.35 3.69 16.01
N ALA A 8 7.87 3.31 14.84
CA ALA A 8 7.77 4.15 13.63
C ALA A 8 6.34 4.20 13.07
N THR A 9 5.60 3.09 13.14
CA THR A 9 4.18 3.04 12.75
C THR A 9 3.29 3.88 13.68
N ASP A 10 3.60 3.90 14.98
CA ASP A 10 2.88 4.72 15.95
C ASP A 10 3.10 6.21 15.70
N ASP A 11 4.33 6.65 15.43
CA ASP A 11 4.66 8.05 15.12
C ASP A 11 4.02 8.49 13.79
N LEU A 12 4.02 7.63 12.79
CA LEU A 12 3.39 7.88 11.49
C LEU A 12 1.86 7.98 11.63
N SER A 13 1.25 7.05 12.33
CA SER A 13 -0.18 7.06 12.64
C SER A 13 -0.57 8.35 13.40
N GLN A 14 0.24 8.81 14.35
CA GLN A 14 0.02 10.07 15.06
C GLN A 14 0.10 11.28 14.11
N ALA A 15 1.01 11.31 13.16
CA ALA A 15 1.12 12.39 12.17
C ALA A 15 -0.15 12.50 11.32
N TYR A 16 -0.69 11.37 10.84
CA TYR A 16 -1.94 11.33 10.08
C TYR A 16 -3.19 11.58 10.96
N ASN A 17 -3.13 11.33 12.25
CA ASN A 17 -4.18 11.67 13.22
C ASN A 17 -4.12 13.13 13.70
N SER A 18 -3.09 13.90 13.31
CA SER A 18 -2.92 15.28 13.72
C SER A 18 -4.12 16.14 13.34
N PRO A 19 -4.63 17.01 14.23
CA PRO A 19 -5.71 17.94 13.90
C PRO A 19 -5.32 18.98 12.84
N ASN A 20 -4.00 19.19 12.63
CA ASN A 20 -3.48 20.09 11.61
C ASN A 20 -3.35 19.45 10.23
N PHE A 21 -3.55 18.14 10.13
CA PHE A 21 -3.57 17.41 8.86
C PHE A 21 -4.98 17.43 8.27
N ASP A 22 -5.11 17.90 7.03
CA ASP A 22 -6.35 17.84 6.27
C ASP A 22 -6.29 16.68 5.26
N PRO A 23 -6.91 15.53 5.59
CA PRO A 23 -6.86 14.36 4.73
C PRO A 23 -7.60 14.54 3.41
N GLU A 24 -8.68 15.32 3.39
CA GLU A 24 -9.45 15.55 2.17
C GLU A 24 -8.68 16.42 1.18
N ALA A 25 -8.00 17.45 1.69
CA ALA A 25 -7.18 18.33 0.85
C ALA A 25 -5.96 17.63 0.26
N LEU A 26 -5.31 16.72 1.01
CA LEU A 26 -4.09 16.05 0.55
C LEU A 26 -4.38 14.76 -0.22
N LEU A 27 -5.29 13.93 0.28
CA LEU A 27 -5.51 12.57 -0.26
C LEU A 27 -6.76 12.49 -1.15
N GLY A 28 -7.72 13.39 -0.95
CA GLY A 28 -9.06 13.25 -1.54
C GLY A 28 -9.85 12.10 -0.90
N THR A 29 -11.12 12.00 -1.20
CA THR A 29 -12.03 10.93 -0.72
C THR A 29 -12.69 10.17 -1.86
N ILE A 30 -12.62 10.70 -3.08
CA ILE A 30 -13.27 10.14 -4.28
C ILE A 30 -12.27 10.19 -5.44
N ILE A 31 -12.32 9.18 -6.31
CA ILE A 31 -11.54 9.15 -7.55
C ILE A 31 -12.31 9.89 -8.65
N SER A 32 -11.67 10.90 -9.23
CA SER A 32 -12.23 11.62 -10.37
C SER A 32 -12.09 10.85 -11.67
N ALA A 33 -12.85 11.24 -12.70
CA ALA A 33 -12.71 10.64 -14.03
C ALA A 33 -11.33 10.92 -14.66
N ASP A 34 -10.71 12.04 -14.28
CA ASP A 34 -9.43 12.51 -14.81
C ASP A 34 -8.24 12.15 -13.88
N ASP A 35 -8.45 11.29 -12.87
CA ASP A 35 -7.35 10.82 -12.00
C ASP A 35 -6.32 10.06 -12.85
N PRO A 36 -5.04 10.46 -12.85
CA PRO A 36 -4.02 9.90 -13.75
C PRO A 36 -3.73 8.41 -13.47
N ASP A 37 -3.98 7.94 -12.23
CA ASP A 37 -3.70 6.58 -11.80
C ASP A 37 -4.89 5.63 -12.05
N ARG A 38 -6.06 6.20 -12.39
CA ARG A 38 -7.32 5.47 -12.47
C ARG A 38 -7.27 4.30 -13.44
N ALA A 39 -6.84 4.54 -14.67
CA ALA A 39 -6.80 3.50 -15.70
C ALA A 39 -5.84 2.35 -15.34
N LEU A 40 -4.71 2.68 -14.70
CA LEU A 40 -3.73 1.70 -14.23
C LEU A 40 -4.33 0.81 -13.14
N ILE A 41 -4.90 1.41 -12.10
CA ILE A 41 -5.41 0.68 -10.93
C ILE A 41 -6.65 -0.15 -11.31
N GLU A 42 -7.57 0.40 -12.13
CA GLU A 42 -8.72 -0.35 -12.65
C GLU A 42 -8.27 -1.55 -13.50
N SER A 43 -7.30 -1.35 -14.42
CA SER A 43 -6.76 -2.43 -15.24
C SER A 43 -6.07 -3.51 -14.42
N TRP A 44 -5.32 -3.14 -13.39
CA TRP A 44 -4.73 -4.09 -12.46
C TRP A 44 -5.81 -4.88 -11.70
N ALA A 45 -6.79 -4.18 -11.12
CA ALA A 45 -7.87 -4.81 -10.35
C ALA A 45 -8.70 -5.79 -11.20
N ALA A 46 -8.91 -5.51 -12.49
CA ALA A 46 -9.61 -6.38 -13.41
C ALA A 46 -8.90 -7.73 -13.65
N ASN A 47 -7.59 -7.82 -13.37
CA ASN A 47 -6.80 -9.05 -13.45
C ASN A 47 -6.71 -9.82 -12.14
N VAL A 48 -7.29 -9.30 -11.04
CA VAL A 48 -7.33 -9.98 -9.73
C VAL A 48 -8.49 -10.98 -9.70
N ASP A 49 -8.18 -12.26 -9.58
CA ASP A 49 -9.20 -13.30 -9.39
C ASP A 49 -9.45 -13.56 -7.90
N GLY A 50 -10.23 -12.70 -7.28
CA GLY A 50 -10.62 -12.82 -5.87
C GLY A 50 -10.56 -11.52 -5.08
N ALA A 51 -10.46 -11.66 -3.75
CA ALA A 51 -10.48 -10.53 -2.85
C ALA A 51 -9.18 -9.70 -2.92
N ILE A 52 -9.34 -8.39 -2.83
CA ILE A 52 -8.27 -7.39 -2.80
C ILE A 52 -8.15 -6.83 -1.38
N LEU A 53 -6.93 -6.54 -0.94
CA LEU A 53 -6.63 -5.73 0.23
C LEU A 53 -5.93 -4.43 -0.23
N ASP A 54 -6.51 -3.30 0.14
CA ASP A 54 -5.90 -1.97 -0.01
C ASP A 54 -5.14 -1.65 1.27
N VAL A 55 -3.81 -1.71 1.20
CA VAL A 55 -2.89 -1.57 2.35
C VAL A 55 -2.49 -0.12 2.52
N GLY A 56 -2.80 0.47 3.67
CA GLY A 56 -2.69 1.91 3.88
C GLY A 56 -3.73 2.64 3.05
N SER A 57 -4.99 2.22 3.19
CA SER A 57 -6.11 2.69 2.36
C SER A 57 -6.43 4.19 2.52
N GLY A 58 -5.86 4.84 3.53
CA GLY A 58 -6.05 6.26 3.79
C GLY A 58 -7.53 6.61 3.98
N THR A 59 -8.01 7.57 3.21
CA THR A 59 -9.42 7.99 3.18
C THR A 59 -10.36 6.97 2.53
N GLY A 60 -9.84 5.84 2.04
CA GLY A 60 -10.62 4.81 1.35
C GLY A 60 -10.97 5.12 -0.10
N ARG A 61 -10.37 6.15 -0.71
CA ARG A 61 -10.75 6.60 -2.06
C ARG A 61 -10.61 5.49 -3.11
N TRP A 62 -9.51 4.72 -3.10
CA TRP A 62 -9.30 3.60 -4.02
C TRP A 62 -10.15 2.38 -3.63
N THR A 63 -10.21 2.08 -2.33
CA THR A 63 -11.05 0.99 -1.82
C THR A 63 -12.51 1.19 -2.21
N GLY A 64 -13.06 2.38 -1.97
CA GLY A 64 -14.45 2.73 -2.31
C GLY A 64 -14.69 2.73 -3.82
N HIS A 65 -13.74 3.25 -4.60
CA HIS A 65 -13.83 3.27 -6.04
C HIS A 65 -13.88 1.85 -6.64
N LEU A 66 -12.93 0.98 -6.29
CA LEU A 66 -12.90 -0.39 -6.78
C LEU A 66 -14.10 -1.22 -6.30
N ALA A 67 -14.58 -0.98 -5.06
CA ALA A 67 -15.81 -1.59 -4.58
C ALA A 67 -17.03 -1.17 -5.44
N SER A 68 -17.10 0.09 -5.87
CA SER A 68 -18.19 0.59 -6.74
C SER A 68 -18.20 -0.05 -8.13
N LEU A 69 -17.04 -0.58 -8.58
CA LEU A 69 -16.89 -1.33 -9.83
C LEU A 69 -17.18 -2.82 -9.64
N GLY A 70 -17.54 -3.27 -8.43
CA GLY A 70 -17.92 -4.65 -8.14
C GLY A 70 -16.79 -5.54 -7.66
N HIS A 71 -15.58 -5.01 -7.40
CA HIS A 71 -14.50 -5.79 -6.83
C HIS A 71 -14.75 -6.12 -5.36
N GLN A 72 -14.37 -7.33 -4.93
CA GLN A 72 -14.32 -7.70 -3.52
C GLN A 72 -13.05 -7.09 -2.91
N ILE A 73 -13.20 -5.96 -2.22
CA ILE A 73 -12.05 -5.22 -1.68
C ILE A 73 -12.32 -4.77 -0.25
N GLU A 74 -11.26 -4.76 0.55
CA GLU A 74 -11.23 -4.26 1.93
C GLU A 74 -10.06 -3.30 2.09
N GLY A 75 -10.21 -2.30 2.95
CA GLY A 75 -9.14 -1.38 3.31
C GLY A 75 -8.50 -1.75 4.64
N LEU A 76 -7.19 -1.52 4.77
CA LEU A 76 -6.43 -1.59 6.01
C LEU A 76 -5.71 -0.26 6.22
N GLU A 77 -5.92 0.38 7.38
CA GLU A 77 -5.35 1.70 7.66
C GLU A 77 -5.00 1.86 9.14
N PRO A 78 -3.78 2.28 9.50
CA PRO A 78 -3.38 2.45 10.89
C PRO A 78 -3.87 3.76 11.54
N ALA A 79 -4.19 4.80 10.77
CA ALA A 79 -4.63 6.08 11.34
C ALA A 79 -6.13 6.07 11.61
N THR A 80 -6.53 6.13 12.88
CA THR A 80 -7.93 6.09 13.33
C THR A 80 -8.81 7.09 12.60
N ARG A 81 -8.33 8.34 12.46
CA ARG A 81 -9.07 9.41 11.79
C ARG A 81 -9.35 9.10 10.32
N LEU A 82 -8.39 8.49 9.62
CA LEU A 82 -8.55 8.10 8.21
C LEU A 82 -9.55 6.94 8.08
N VAL A 83 -9.47 5.94 8.97
CA VAL A 83 -10.44 4.84 9.01
C VAL A 83 -11.86 5.34 9.24
N GLU A 84 -12.04 6.27 10.17
CA GLU A 84 -13.36 6.85 10.47
C GLU A 84 -13.91 7.59 9.26
N LEU A 85 -13.09 8.39 8.59
CA LEU A 85 -13.47 9.10 7.37
C LEU A 85 -13.81 8.12 6.24
N ALA A 86 -13.00 7.09 6.03
CA ALA A 86 -13.24 6.05 5.02
C ALA A 86 -14.58 5.33 5.25
N ARG A 87 -14.89 4.97 6.50
CA ARG A 87 -16.16 4.33 6.87
C ARG A 87 -17.37 5.24 6.67
N GLN A 88 -17.21 6.54 6.94
CA GLN A 88 -18.27 7.53 6.70
C GLN A 88 -18.53 7.74 5.20
N THR A 89 -17.46 7.81 4.40
CA THR A 89 -17.57 8.07 2.95
C THR A 89 -18.04 6.83 2.18
N HIS A 90 -17.61 5.62 2.63
CA HIS A 90 -17.90 4.36 1.95
C HIS A 90 -18.51 3.32 2.92
N PRO A 91 -19.73 3.55 3.42
CA PRO A 91 -20.33 2.76 4.52
C PRO A 91 -20.61 1.29 4.17
N SER A 92 -20.63 0.94 2.90
CA SER A 92 -20.82 -0.46 2.44
C SER A 92 -19.51 -1.25 2.34
N VAL A 93 -18.35 -0.59 2.55
CA VAL A 93 -17.03 -1.20 2.41
C VAL A 93 -16.43 -1.51 3.77
N THR A 94 -15.72 -2.62 3.89
CA THR A 94 -15.03 -3.00 5.12
C THR A 94 -13.68 -2.30 5.21
N PHE A 95 -13.45 -1.59 6.32
CA PHE A 95 -12.17 -0.99 6.66
C PHE A 95 -11.69 -1.51 8.02
N HIS A 96 -10.50 -2.11 8.02
CA HIS A 96 -9.82 -2.59 9.21
C HIS A 96 -8.91 -1.48 9.76
N HIS A 97 -8.98 -1.24 11.06
CA HIS A 97 -8.03 -0.38 11.76
C HIS A 97 -6.86 -1.23 12.23
N GLY A 98 -5.67 -0.95 11.72
CA GLY A 98 -4.46 -1.69 12.05
C GLY A 98 -3.37 -1.53 11.00
N THR A 99 -2.26 -2.18 11.24
CA THR A 99 -1.09 -2.22 10.35
C THR A 99 -1.03 -3.54 9.59
N ILE A 100 -0.20 -3.61 8.55
CA ILE A 100 0.00 -4.86 7.81
C ILE A 100 0.58 -5.97 8.70
N THR A 101 1.36 -5.63 9.71
CA THR A 101 1.94 -6.59 10.65
C THR A 101 0.89 -7.23 11.54
N ASP A 102 -0.24 -6.56 11.80
CA ASP A 102 -1.35 -7.11 12.58
C ASP A 102 -2.08 -8.23 11.83
N LEU A 103 -1.91 -8.30 10.50
CA LEU A 103 -2.51 -9.33 9.66
C LEU A 103 -1.61 -10.56 9.47
N SER A 104 -0.38 -10.56 9.96
CA SER A 104 0.57 -11.67 9.76
C SER A 104 0.01 -13.02 10.24
N ASP A 105 -0.79 -13.03 11.30
CA ASP A 105 -1.43 -14.21 11.85
C ASP A 105 -2.85 -14.45 11.30
N SER A 106 -3.32 -13.61 10.37
CA SER A 106 -4.63 -13.79 9.76
C SER A 106 -4.68 -15.08 8.95
N PRO A 107 -5.74 -15.89 9.07
CA PRO A 107 -5.96 -17.04 8.18
C PRO A 107 -6.40 -16.59 6.77
N LYS A 108 -6.85 -15.36 6.62
CA LYS A 108 -7.32 -14.81 5.35
C LYS A 108 -6.14 -14.51 4.44
N ARG A 109 -6.31 -14.79 3.15
CA ARG A 109 -5.34 -14.49 2.08
C ARG A 109 -6.07 -13.75 0.98
N TRP A 110 -5.39 -12.76 0.40
CA TRP A 110 -5.91 -11.92 -0.67
C TRP A 110 -5.25 -12.26 -2.01
N ALA A 111 -6.04 -12.24 -3.08
CA ALA A 111 -5.56 -12.45 -4.45
C ALA A 111 -4.90 -11.20 -5.04
N GLY A 112 -5.31 -10.01 -4.55
CA GLY A 112 -4.70 -8.74 -4.92
C GLY A 112 -4.28 -7.94 -3.68
N LEU A 113 -3.13 -7.29 -3.75
CA LEU A 113 -2.64 -6.35 -2.77
C LEU A 113 -2.39 -5.01 -3.46
N LEU A 114 -3.10 -3.97 -3.06
CA LEU A 114 -2.86 -2.60 -3.50
C LEU A 114 -2.08 -1.87 -2.40
N ALA A 115 -0.89 -1.36 -2.71
CA ALA A 115 -0.09 -0.55 -1.81
C ALA A 115 0.25 0.79 -2.48
N TRP A 116 -0.78 1.65 -2.63
CA TRP A 116 -0.67 2.88 -3.41
C TRP A 116 -0.19 4.04 -2.54
N TYR A 117 1.11 4.39 -2.65
CA TYR A 117 1.83 5.38 -1.82
C TYR A 117 1.69 5.14 -0.30
N SER A 118 1.46 3.92 0.12
CA SER A 118 1.22 3.59 1.52
C SER A 118 2.49 3.20 2.29
N LEU A 119 3.50 2.66 1.61
CA LEU A 119 4.75 2.23 2.22
C LEU A 119 5.89 3.24 2.05
N ILE A 120 5.59 4.44 1.54
CA ILE A 120 6.58 5.47 1.22
C ILE A 120 7.35 6.02 2.42
N HIS A 121 6.80 5.87 3.62
CA HIS A 121 7.40 6.33 4.87
C HIS A 121 8.33 5.28 5.51
N LEU A 122 8.36 4.06 4.98
CA LEU A 122 9.19 2.99 5.52
C LEU A 122 10.61 3.07 4.99
N GLY A 123 11.56 3.20 5.91
CA GLY A 123 12.97 3.20 5.62
C GLY A 123 13.55 1.79 5.39
N PRO A 124 14.88 1.71 5.16
CA PRO A 124 15.55 0.44 4.85
C PRO A 124 15.46 -0.60 5.98
N ASP A 125 15.30 -0.17 7.21
CA ASP A 125 15.20 -1.07 8.37
C ASP A 125 13.77 -1.62 8.56
N GLU A 126 12.76 -0.98 7.96
CA GLU A 126 11.34 -1.27 8.17
C GLU A 126 10.67 -1.94 6.96
N LEU A 127 11.01 -1.48 5.76
CA LEU A 127 10.40 -1.95 4.52
C LEU A 127 10.49 -3.49 4.35
N PRO A 128 11.62 -4.17 4.63
CA PRO A 128 11.70 -5.62 4.46
C PRO A 128 10.66 -6.38 5.29
N ALA A 129 10.39 -5.94 6.51
CA ALA A 129 9.39 -6.59 7.37
C ALA A 129 7.97 -6.35 6.88
N ALA A 130 7.67 -5.15 6.35
CA ALA A 130 6.38 -4.85 5.74
C ALA A 130 6.15 -5.69 4.48
N LEU A 131 7.16 -5.83 3.62
CA LEU A 131 7.07 -6.68 2.43
C LEU A 131 6.87 -8.16 2.78
N ALA A 132 7.56 -8.66 3.82
CA ALA A 132 7.35 -10.01 4.33
C ALA A 132 5.92 -10.21 4.87
N ALA A 133 5.35 -9.21 5.56
CA ALA A 133 3.97 -9.24 6.02
C ALA A 133 2.96 -9.20 4.85
N LEU A 134 3.22 -8.41 3.81
CA LEU A 134 2.44 -8.46 2.56
C LEU A 134 2.47 -9.86 1.94
N ARG A 135 3.67 -10.47 1.87
CA ARG A 135 3.78 -11.84 1.32
C ARG A 135 3.01 -12.85 2.15
N ALA A 136 3.04 -12.72 3.49
CA ALA A 136 2.34 -13.62 4.38
C ALA A 136 0.83 -13.62 4.19
N VAL A 137 0.23 -12.50 3.75
CA VAL A 137 -1.21 -12.38 3.52
C VAL A 137 -1.61 -12.52 2.04
N ALA A 138 -0.64 -12.57 1.12
CA ALA A 138 -0.90 -12.84 -0.28
C ALA A 138 -1.25 -14.33 -0.50
N LYS A 139 -2.20 -14.60 -1.39
CA LYS A 139 -2.35 -15.95 -1.97
C LYS A 139 -1.11 -16.30 -2.80
N ASP A 140 -0.84 -17.58 -2.99
CA ASP A 140 0.08 -18.00 -4.04
C ASP A 140 -0.47 -17.53 -5.40
N ASP A 141 0.43 -17.04 -6.25
CA ASP A 141 0.10 -16.37 -7.51
C ASP A 141 -0.76 -15.07 -7.33
N GLY A 142 -0.89 -14.55 -6.10
CA GLY A 142 -1.54 -13.26 -5.85
C GLY A 142 -0.71 -12.10 -6.39
N ILE A 143 -1.38 -11.05 -6.88
CA ILE A 143 -0.71 -9.92 -7.55
C ILE A 143 -0.68 -8.68 -6.66
N LEU A 144 0.50 -8.06 -6.58
CA LEU A 144 0.75 -6.78 -5.91
C LEU A 144 0.82 -5.66 -6.94
N LEU A 145 0.15 -4.55 -6.68
CA LEU A 145 0.43 -3.25 -7.29
C LEU A 145 0.91 -2.29 -6.21
N MET A 146 2.09 -1.74 -6.38
CA MET A 146 2.72 -0.84 -5.41
C MET A 146 3.24 0.42 -6.10
N SER A 147 2.95 1.59 -5.53
CA SER A 147 3.58 2.85 -5.93
C SER A 147 4.50 3.38 -4.83
N PHE A 148 5.51 4.12 -5.27
CA PHE A 148 6.58 4.63 -4.43
C PHE A 148 7.26 5.84 -5.06
N PHE A 149 8.15 6.49 -4.31
CA PHE A 149 9.06 7.48 -4.88
C PHE A 149 10.36 6.80 -5.28
N SER A 150 10.79 7.01 -6.53
CA SER A 150 12.04 6.47 -7.05
C SER A 150 13.06 7.56 -7.33
N GLY A 151 14.33 7.20 -7.19
CA GLY A 151 15.47 8.07 -7.45
C GLY A 151 16.76 7.26 -7.64
N PRO A 152 17.88 7.94 -7.95
CA PRO A 152 19.16 7.25 -8.22
C PRO A 152 19.81 6.65 -6.97
N ARG A 153 19.36 7.05 -5.78
CA ARG A 153 19.87 6.59 -4.47
C ARG A 153 18.74 6.47 -3.48
N LEU A 154 18.92 5.57 -2.50
CA LEU A 154 18.05 5.52 -1.33
C LEU A 154 18.35 6.72 -0.44
N GLU A 155 17.40 7.62 -0.30
CA GLU A 155 17.54 8.81 0.54
C GLU A 155 16.16 9.28 1.05
N PRO A 156 16.14 9.98 2.20
CA PRO A 156 14.92 10.58 2.71
C PRO A 156 14.44 11.70 1.77
N LEU A 157 13.11 11.78 1.63
CA LEU A 157 12.39 12.78 0.87
C LEU A 157 11.47 13.57 1.79
N HIS A 158 11.45 14.91 1.65
CA HIS A 158 10.48 15.72 2.37
C HIS A 158 9.06 15.45 1.87
N HIS A 159 8.18 15.07 2.79
CA HIS A 159 6.77 14.86 2.53
C HIS A 159 5.94 15.64 3.57
N PRO A 160 4.75 16.21 3.22
CA PRO A 160 3.99 17.09 4.12
C PRO A 160 3.61 16.48 5.48
N VAL A 161 3.46 15.16 5.56
CA VAL A 161 3.01 14.49 6.79
C VAL A 161 4.20 14.00 7.62
N ALA A 162 5.08 13.22 7.02
CA ALA A 162 6.25 12.64 7.66
C ALA A 162 7.35 12.40 6.62
N THR A 163 8.58 12.14 7.05
CA THR A 163 9.65 11.76 6.11
C THR A 163 9.21 10.59 5.25
N ALA A 164 9.33 10.74 3.93
CA ALA A 164 9.21 9.64 2.98
C ALA A 164 10.61 9.22 2.51
N TYR A 165 10.69 8.13 1.75
CA TYR A 165 11.94 7.66 1.17
C TYR A 165 11.77 7.48 -0.34
N GLN A 166 12.79 7.89 -1.09
CA GLN A 166 12.92 7.47 -2.48
C GLN A 166 13.85 6.26 -2.55
N TRP A 167 13.41 5.27 -3.33
CA TRP A 167 14.11 4.01 -3.50
C TRP A 167 14.59 3.86 -4.94
N PRO A 168 15.86 3.48 -5.17
CA PRO A 168 16.24 3.00 -6.49
C PRO A 168 15.37 1.81 -6.88
N LEU A 169 14.82 1.86 -8.10
CA LEU A 169 13.91 0.80 -8.57
C LEU A 169 14.55 -0.59 -8.52
N PRO A 170 15.85 -0.80 -8.85
CA PRO A 170 16.48 -2.10 -8.72
C PRO A 170 16.61 -2.60 -7.28
N ASP A 171 16.78 -1.67 -6.30
CA ASP A 171 16.93 -2.05 -4.90
C ASP A 171 15.57 -2.44 -4.30
N LEU A 172 14.50 -1.72 -4.68
CA LEU A 172 13.15 -2.07 -4.28
C LEU A 172 12.69 -3.40 -4.91
N ALA A 173 13.02 -3.63 -6.18
CA ALA A 173 12.72 -4.90 -6.85
C ALA A 173 13.41 -6.07 -6.13
N ARG A 174 14.68 -5.92 -5.74
CA ARG A 174 15.40 -6.94 -4.96
C ARG A 174 14.76 -7.16 -3.60
N ALA A 175 14.35 -6.10 -2.88
CA ALA A 175 13.69 -6.24 -1.59
C ALA A 175 12.35 -7.02 -1.70
N LEU A 176 11.61 -6.82 -2.80
CA LEU A 176 10.42 -7.62 -3.10
C LEU A 176 10.76 -9.09 -3.41
N GLU A 177 11.81 -9.35 -4.19
CA GLU A 177 12.27 -10.71 -4.50
C GLU A 177 12.70 -11.43 -3.21
N ASP A 178 13.46 -10.77 -2.34
CA ASP A 178 13.86 -11.29 -1.04
C ASP A 178 12.66 -11.59 -0.12
N ALA A 179 11.57 -10.84 -0.27
CA ALA A 179 10.31 -11.08 0.45
C ALA A 179 9.44 -12.19 -0.17
N GLY A 180 9.81 -12.74 -1.34
CA GLY A 180 9.09 -13.80 -2.02
C GLY A 180 8.05 -13.31 -3.02
N PHE A 181 8.26 -12.15 -3.62
CA PHE A 181 7.54 -11.66 -4.79
C PHE A 181 8.44 -11.70 -6.03
N GLN A 182 7.85 -11.94 -7.19
CA GLN A 182 8.53 -11.78 -8.48
C GLN A 182 8.01 -10.52 -9.17
N VAL A 183 8.86 -9.53 -9.40
CA VAL A 183 8.48 -8.31 -10.12
C VAL A 183 8.18 -8.65 -11.58
N THR A 184 6.96 -8.33 -12.03
CA THR A 184 6.46 -8.63 -13.37
C THR A 184 6.52 -7.42 -14.30
N SER A 185 6.34 -6.21 -13.75
CA SER A 185 6.55 -4.96 -14.49
C SER A 185 6.94 -3.83 -13.55
N SER A 186 7.54 -2.79 -14.11
CA SER A 186 7.86 -1.56 -13.38
C SER A 186 7.86 -0.37 -14.31
N HIS A 187 7.51 0.80 -13.76
CA HIS A 187 7.53 2.05 -14.48
C HIS A 187 8.13 3.16 -13.62
N TRP A 188 9.09 3.87 -14.18
CA TRP A 188 9.68 5.10 -13.62
C TRP A 188 10.18 6.00 -14.73
N ASP A 189 9.78 7.27 -14.69
CA ASP A 189 10.34 8.33 -15.51
C ASP A 189 11.33 9.15 -14.66
N PRO A 190 12.64 9.17 -14.96
CA PRO A 190 13.64 9.88 -14.16
C PRO A 190 13.39 11.40 -14.00
N ARG A 191 12.48 11.97 -14.78
CA ARG A 191 12.08 13.38 -14.66
C ARG A 191 11.17 13.62 -13.47
N PHE A 192 10.56 12.55 -12.91
CA PHE A 192 9.61 12.62 -11.82
C PHE A 192 9.93 11.54 -10.76
N PRO A 193 9.66 11.80 -9.48
CA PRO A 193 9.94 10.79 -8.45
C PRO A 193 8.92 9.64 -8.44
N HIS A 194 7.76 9.82 -9.08
CA HIS A 194 6.67 8.84 -9.05
C HIS A 194 7.01 7.58 -9.85
N ALA A 195 6.87 6.43 -9.20
CA ALA A 195 7.11 5.12 -9.78
C ALA A 195 6.07 4.12 -9.29
N TYR A 196 5.88 3.05 -10.06
CA TYR A 196 5.09 1.90 -9.63
C TYR A 196 5.67 0.61 -10.19
N LEU A 197 5.29 -0.48 -9.57
CA LEU A 197 5.59 -1.83 -10.04
C LEU A 197 4.43 -2.77 -9.80
N THR A 198 4.40 -3.86 -10.56
CA THR A 198 3.58 -5.04 -10.30
C THR A 198 4.48 -6.21 -9.97
N ALA A 199 4.01 -7.08 -9.07
CA ALA A 199 4.73 -8.29 -8.71
C ALA A 199 3.74 -9.42 -8.40
N GLU A 200 4.17 -10.66 -8.61
CA GLU A 200 3.42 -11.87 -8.26
C GLU A 200 4.03 -12.52 -7.02
N ALA A 201 3.17 -13.00 -6.12
CA ALA A 201 3.59 -13.77 -4.97
C ALA A 201 4.08 -15.14 -5.42
N SER A 202 5.36 -15.44 -5.18
CA SER A 202 5.95 -16.74 -5.51
C SER A 202 5.28 -17.85 -4.71
N LYS A 203 5.11 -19.04 -5.32
CA LYS A 203 4.56 -20.21 -4.61
C LYS A 203 5.41 -20.54 -3.40
N GLN A 204 4.76 -20.69 -2.24
CA GLN A 204 5.45 -21.21 -1.07
C GLN A 204 5.70 -22.69 -1.29
N ASN A 205 6.98 -23.06 -1.49
CA ASN A 205 7.37 -24.46 -1.42
C ASN A 205 7.14 -24.93 0.03
N LEU A 206 6.04 -25.62 0.27
CA LEU A 206 5.83 -26.38 1.51
C LEU A 206 6.89 -27.47 1.56
N ALA A 207 7.95 -27.23 2.34
CA ALA A 207 8.98 -28.21 2.63
C ALA A 207 8.49 -29.18 3.72
#